data_0e9e46ccbe889e754c050449dcc9286c
#
_entry.id   0e9e46ccbe889e754c050449dcc9286c
#
_cell.length_a   1.000
_cell.length_b   1.000
_cell.length_c   1.000
_cell.angle_alpha   90.00
_cell.angle_beta   90.00
_cell.angle_gamma   90.00
#
_symmetry.space_group_name_H-M   'P 1'
#
loop_
_entity.id
_entity.type
_entity.pdbx_description
1 polymer ?
#
loop_
_entity_poly.entity_id
_entity_poly.type
_entity_poly.pdbx_seq_one_letter_code
_entity_poly.pdbx_strand_id
1 'polypeptide(L)'
;VRNRVLGSVSLSFLALLVPLIALALTTIMVGFNIQLHNRAMQAADTVALACAFSATSEADLSQAYLDYYQPKIRGVNGEYLSGTDCEISVSYHLDSPFSLLGIGQGSNAAESRAMEHTYVHHVAKVTPTEMALVLDISSSMVDSIQTLKNILTRAVNRIEHNNVQLAGRRAVSISIVPFSDGVSVINPAWANVTGVQCANGISKDENDKFSAEKTVANIDTVHSENKVELKVQDDFYAGCSGSSPVMPLTDNMREVKQAIENLQTTGGTSSFQGLIWGARQLIPKWRQEWNYRPYATHPTQRLILMTDGVDGSSALDELISAGICDRLANEFGIQLNFIGFNIPDYRLEQFSRCVDAALNIELKGQVLSATNTQELDEYFSKVLYVDYDTTLNFGQK
;
A
#
# COMPACT_ATOMS: atom_id res chain seq x y z
N VAL A 1 85.70 40.21 23.42
CA VAL A 1 84.39 40.69 23.80
C VAL A 1 83.36 39.74 23.17
N ARG A 2 82.80 38.86 23.96
CA ARG A 2 81.84 37.84 23.54
C ARG A 2 80.41 38.30 23.90
N ASN A 3 79.77 38.96 22.93
CA ASN A 3 78.37 39.38 23.13
C ASN A 3 77.47 38.17 23.28
N ARG A 4 76.88 37.96 24.42
CA ARG A 4 75.83 37.00 24.70
C ARG A 4 74.51 37.57 24.17
N VAL A 5 74.09 37.14 22.99
CA VAL A 5 72.74 37.36 22.48
C VAL A 5 71.96 36.05 22.69
N LEU A 6 71.65 35.74 23.93
CA LEU A 6 70.97 34.50 24.30
C LEU A 6 69.55 34.71 24.86
N GLY A 7 69.01 35.90 24.84
CA GLY A 7 67.68 36.18 25.46
C GLY A 7 66.56 36.58 24.51
N SER A 8 66.86 37.07 23.29
CA SER A 8 65.83 37.66 22.44
C SER A 8 65.00 36.65 21.62
N VAL A 9 65.62 35.52 21.26
CA VAL A 9 64.96 34.50 20.44
C VAL A 9 63.89 33.76 21.23
N SER A 10 64.15 33.46 22.53
CA SER A 10 63.17 32.76 23.41
C SER A 10 61.96 33.64 23.74
N LEU A 11 62.18 34.95 23.89
CA LEU A 11 61.11 35.89 24.20
C LEU A 11 60.26 36.17 22.97
N SER A 12 60.84 36.27 21.78
CA SER A 12 60.11 36.40 20.51
C SER A 12 59.33 35.11 20.17
N PHE A 13 59.88 33.95 20.49
CA PHE A 13 59.20 32.67 20.30
C PHE A 13 57.97 32.57 21.23
N LEU A 14 58.13 32.95 22.51
CA LEU A 14 57.01 32.94 23.47
C LEU A 14 55.91 33.92 23.07
N ALA A 15 56.29 35.09 22.55
CA ALA A 15 55.31 36.14 22.08
C ALA A 15 54.55 35.67 20.85
N LEU A 16 55.10 34.82 19.96
CA LEU A 16 54.42 34.24 18.81
C LEU A 16 53.64 32.96 19.13
N LEU A 17 54.06 32.23 20.17
CA LEU A 17 53.41 30.99 20.55
C LEU A 17 51.99 31.21 21.08
N VAL A 18 51.76 32.29 21.87
CA VAL A 18 50.46 32.58 22.44
C VAL A 18 49.40 32.87 21.36
N PRO A 19 49.62 33.73 20.36
CA PRO A 19 48.63 33.95 19.30
C PRO A 19 48.43 32.71 18.40
N LEU A 20 49.46 31.88 18.18
CA LEU A 20 49.34 30.63 17.43
C LEU A 20 48.45 29.63 18.14
N ILE A 21 48.63 29.45 19.46
CA ILE A 21 47.78 28.59 20.28
C ILE A 21 46.34 29.13 20.30
N ALA A 22 46.15 30.45 20.44
CA ALA A 22 44.84 31.06 20.44
C ALA A 22 44.12 30.83 19.09
N LEU A 23 44.83 30.97 17.98
CA LEU A 23 44.32 30.73 16.63
C LEU A 23 43.96 29.24 16.41
N ALA A 24 44.80 28.31 16.89
CA ALA A 24 44.51 26.89 16.82
C ALA A 24 43.26 26.51 17.65
N LEU A 25 43.13 27.05 18.87
CA LEU A 25 41.97 26.81 19.71
C LEU A 25 40.66 27.39 19.12
N THR A 26 40.72 28.58 18.53
CA THR A 26 39.56 29.18 17.88
C THR A 26 39.14 28.39 16.64
N THR A 27 40.07 27.89 15.81
CA THR A 27 39.72 27.04 14.65
C THR A 27 39.11 25.69 15.08
N ILE A 28 39.60 25.07 16.15
CA ILE A 28 39.03 23.88 16.72
C ILE A 28 37.60 24.15 17.23
N MET A 29 37.37 25.26 17.93
CA MET A 29 36.04 25.64 18.44
C MET A 29 35.04 25.87 17.30
N VAL A 30 35.45 26.57 16.26
CA VAL A 30 34.61 26.78 15.06
C VAL A 30 34.27 25.42 14.42
N GLY A 31 35.26 24.57 14.25
CA GLY A 31 35.03 23.21 13.71
C GLY A 31 34.05 22.39 14.53
N PHE A 32 34.17 22.40 15.86
CA PHE A 32 33.21 21.76 16.76
C PHE A 32 31.81 22.37 16.67
N ASN A 33 31.71 23.69 16.56
CA ASN A 33 30.42 24.35 16.45
C ASN A 33 29.70 23.94 15.13
N ILE A 34 30.42 23.95 14.01
CA ILE A 34 29.90 23.50 12.72
C ILE A 34 29.45 22.03 12.79
N GLN A 35 30.25 21.16 13.42
CA GLN A 35 29.90 19.75 13.56
C GLN A 35 28.64 19.54 14.43
N LEU A 36 28.50 20.28 15.54
CA LEU A 36 27.31 20.23 16.38
C LEU A 36 26.07 20.76 15.69
N HIS A 37 26.24 21.87 14.94
CA HIS A 37 25.15 22.43 14.14
C HIS A 37 24.65 21.41 13.11
N ASN A 38 25.54 20.81 12.33
CA ASN A 38 25.16 19.79 11.34
C ASN A 38 24.48 18.57 12.00
N ARG A 39 24.91 18.15 13.20
CA ARG A 39 24.26 17.06 13.94
C ARG A 39 22.86 17.47 14.42
N ALA A 40 22.68 18.68 14.88
CA ALA A 40 21.39 19.20 15.31
C ALA A 40 20.41 19.27 14.13
N MET A 41 20.90 19.71 12.96
CA MET A 41 20.11 19.69 11.72
C MET A 41 19.68 18.28 11.35
N GLN A 42 20.62 17.33 11.32
CA GLN A 42 20.28 15.93 11.03
C GLN A 42 19.28 15.33 12.03
N ALA A 43 19.40 15.69 13.29
CA ALA A 43 18.45 15.26 14.31
C ALA A 43 17.05 15.88 14.07
N ALA A 44 16.99 17.17 13.76
CA ALA A 44 15.73 17.87 13.45
C ALA A 44 15.04 17.24 12.22
N ASP A 45 15.79 17.01 11.14
CA ASP A 45 15.27 16.39 9.92
C ASP A 45 14.75 14.97 10.18
N THR A 46 15.51 14.18 10.96
CA THR A 46 15.12 12.79 11.27
C THR A 46 13.86 12.72 12.13
N VAL A 47 13.76 13.60 13.14
CA VAL A 47 12.56 13.64 14.02
C VAL A 47 11.36 14.21 13.27
N ALA A 48 11.54 15.23 12.43
CA ALA A 48 10.49 15.77 11.59
C ALA A 48 9.93 14.72 10.62
N LEU A 49 10.83 13.94 10.01
CA LEU A 49 10.48 12.83 9.16
C LEU A 49 9.68 11.75 9.91
N ALA A 50 10.16 11.34 11.08
CA ALA A 50 9.50 10.35 11.94
C ALA A 50 8.11 10.83 12.40
N CYS A 51 7.99 12.12 12.77
CA CYS A 51 6.71 12.74 13.13
C CYS A 51 5.73 12.74 11.95
N ALA A 52 6.19 13.09 10.75
CA ALA A 52 5.36 13.09 9.54
C ALA A 52 4.87 11.68 9.18
N PHE A 53 5.72 10.65 9.36
CA PHE A 53 5.34 9.26 9.11
C PHE A 53 4.38 8.69 10.17
N SER A 54 4.59 9.03 11.44
CA SER A 54 3.76 8.50 12.53
C SER A 54 2.45 9.26 12.72
N ALA A 55 2.32 10.46 12.13
CA ALA A 55 1.24 11.41 12.36
C ALA A 55 0.98 11.65 13.88
N THR A 56 2.01 11.50 14.70
CA THR A 56 1.97 11.68 16.14
C THR A 56 3.16 12.51 16.62
N SER A 57 2.90 13.42 17.58
CA SER A 57 3.93 14.22 18.25
C SER A 57 4.46 13.53 19.51
N GLU A 58 4.54 12.19 19.50
CA GLU A 58 4.87 11.47 20.73
C GLU A 58 6.27 11.79 21.25
N ALA A 59 6.33 12.18 22.53
CA ALA A 59 7.55 12.46 23.27
C ALA A 59 8.54 11.25 23.26
N ASP A 60 8.02 10.04 23.18
CA ASP A 60 8.81 8.81 23.13
C ASP A 60 9.64 8.67 21.86
N LEU A 61 9.11 9.12 20.70
CA LEU A 61 9.87 9.14 19.43
C LEU A 61 11.02 10.13 19.52
N SER A 62 10.78 11.33 20.06
CA SER A 62 11.83 12.35 20.21
C SER A 62 12.92 11.89 21.16
N GLN A 63 12.61 11.15 22.22
CA GLN A 63 13.61 10.64 23.16
C GLN A 63 14.53 9.58 22.53
N ALA A 64 13.99 8.64 21.74
CA ALA A 64 14.81 7.62 21.07
C ALA A 64 15.82 8.23 20.08
N TYR A 65 15.43 9.27 19.36
CA TYR A 65 16.34 10.01 18.47
C TYR A 65 17.35 10.86 19.21
N LEU A 66 16.96 11.47 20.35
CA LEU A 66 17.88 12.19 21.23
C LEU A 66 18.97 11.29 21.78
N ASP A 67 18.63 10.08 22.18
CA ASP A 67 19.58 9.10 22.72
C ASP A 67 20.63 8.69 21.67
N TYR A 68 20.25 8.62 20.40
CA TYR A 68 21.17 8.35 19.31
C TYR A 68 22.21 9.47 19.10
N TYR A 69 21.80 10.75 19.28
CA TYR A 69 22.66 11.92 19.05
C TYR A 69 23.38 12.39 20.31
N GLN A 70 23.12 11.79 21.49
CA GLN A 70 23.82 12.11 22.74
C GLN A 70 25.35 11.91 22.63
N PRO A 71 26.15 12.60 23.46
CA PRO A 71 25.78 13.43 24.62
C PRO A 71 25.56 14.91 24.35
N LYS A 72 25.54 15.39 23.14
CA LYS A 72 25.74 16.79 22.78
C LYS A 72 24.47 17.58 22.41
N ILE A 73 23.33 16.90 22.27
CA ILE A 73 22.03 17.54 22.00
C ILE A 73 21.22 17.52 23.30
N ARG A 74 20.70 18.65 23.75
CA ARG A 74 20.04 18.77 25.07
C ARG A 74 18.52 18.76 25.02
N GLY A 75 17.89 18.95 23.91
CA GLY A 75 16.44 18.92 23.82
C GLY A 75 15.92 18.98 22.39
N VAL A 76 14.83 18.30 22.17
CA VAL A 76 14.01 18.41 20.98
C VAL A 76 12.63 18.85 21.42
N ASN A 77 12.15 19.97 20.88
CA ASN A 77 10.77 20.39 21.04
C ASN A 77 10.09 20.23 19.68
N GLY A 78 9.02 19.44 19.64
CA GLY A 78 8.23 19.22 18.45
C GLY A 78 6.79 19.63 18.66
N GLU A 79 6.20 20.30 17.71
CA GLU A 79 4.78 20.61 17.66
C GLU A 79 4.17 19.99 16.41
N TYR A 80 3.12 19.20 16.62
CA TYR A 80 2.33 18.66 15.52
C TYR A 80 1.31 19.71 15.09
N LEU A 81 1.53 20.28 13.92
CA LEU A 81 0.60 21.21 13.30
C LEU A 81 -0.45 20.39 12.53
N SER A 82 -1.71 20.81 12.55
CA SER A 82 -2.86 20.05 12.04
C SER A 82 -2.66 19.46 10.62
N GLY A 83 -3.00 18.22 10.43
CA GLY A 83 -2.92 17.51 9.15
C GLY A 83 -1.71 16.59 9.05
N THR A 84 -0.67 17.00 8.38
CA THR A 84 0.56 16.21 8.14
C THR A 84 1.83 17.02 8.40
N ASP A 85 1.70 18.21 8.98
CA ASP A 85 2.82 19.12 9.19
C ASP A 85 3.40 18.97 10.60
N CYS A 86 4.71 18.79 10.68
CA CYS A 86 5.45 18.74 11.95
C CYS A 86 6.49 19.86 12.00
N GLU A 87 6.49 20.62 13.09
CA GLU A 87 7.52 21.62 13.38
C GLU A 87 8.45 21.09 14.46
N ILE A 88 9.73 20.95 14.16
CA ILE A 88 10.73 20.41 15.08
C ILE A 88 11.83 21.43 15.32
N SER A 89 12.10 21.70 16.57
CA SER A 89 13.24 22.54 16.99
C SER A 89 14.19 21.71 17.85
N VAL A 90 15.48 21.73 17.49
CA VAL A 90 16.53 21.03 18.23
C VAL A 90 17.49 22.02 18.83
N SER A 91 17.67 21.95 20.14
CA SER A 91 18.63 22.78 20.87
C SER A 91 19.88 21.99 21.24
N TYR A 92 21.05 22.58 21.05
CA TYR A 92 22.32 22.01 21.47
C TYR A 92 23.13 23.02 22.30
N HIS A 93 24.05 22.52 23.11
CA HIS A 93 24.91 23.32 23.97
C HIS A 93 26.39 23.06 23.64
N LEU A 94 27.17 24.11 23.48
CA LEU A 94 28.60 24.02 23.30
C LEU A 94 29.31 24.39 24.61
N ASP A 95 29.91 23.40 25.28
CA ASP A 95 30.73 23.67 26.47
C ASP A 95 32.05 24.33 26.02
N SER A 96 32.31 25.52 26.57
CA SER A 96 33.59 26.20 26.31
C SER A 96 34.73 25.41 26.97
N PRO A 97 35.80 25.03 26.23
CA PRO A 97 36.96 24.38 26.82
C PRO A 97 37.71 25.28 27.81
N PHE A 98 37.41 26.58 27.88
CA PHE A 98 37.96 27.52 28.85
C PHE A 98 37.24 27.54 30.19
N SER A 99 36.08 26.87 30.32
CA SER A 99 35.39 26.69 31.59
C SER A 99 36.22 25.93 32.62
N LEU A 100 37.13 25.08 32.20
CA LEU A 100 38.11 24.35 33.04
C LEU A 100 39.20 25.24 33.62
N LEU A 101 39.43 26.42 33.07
CA LEU A 101 40.44 27.41 33.51
C LEU A 101 39.83 28.52 34.37
N GLY A 102 38.57 28.41 34.74
CA GLY A 102 37.89 29.47 35.54
C GLY A 102 37.73 30.80 34.83
N ILE A 103 38.04 30.85 33.52
CA ILE A 103 37.90 32.05 32.73
C ILE A 103 36.56 31.95 31.99
N GLY A 104 35.56 32.72 32.49
CA GLY A 104 34.22 32.75 31.85
C GLY A 104 33.12 32.06 32.63
N GLN A 105 33.19 31.99 33.95
CA GLN A 105 32.04 31.72 34.82
C GLN A 105 31.07 32.92 34.89
N GLY A 106 30.95 33.63 33.83
CA GLY A 106 29.95 34.67 33.61
C GLY A 106 28.90 34.13 32.67
N SER A 107 27.87 33.76 33.25
CA SER A 107 26.44 33.61 32.89
C SER A 107 25.94 33.72 31.45
N ASN A 108 26.71 33.81 30.37
CA ASN A 108 26.19 33.93 28.99
C ASN A 108 27.15 33.39 27.92
N ALA A 109 28.06 32.51 28.27
CA ALA A 109 28.97 31.97 27.31
C ALA A 109 28.31 30.91 26.44
N ALA A 110 27.99 31.26 25.24
CA ALA A 110 27.77 30.41 24.08
C ALA A 110 26.71 29.32 24.19
N GLU A 111 25.47 29.68 24.51
CA GLU A 111 24.32 28.91 24.06
C GLU A 111 24.13 29.19 22.56
N SER A 112 24.72 28.39 21.73
CA SER A 112 24.36 28.33 20.31
C SER A 112 23.06 27.59 20.19
N ARG A 113 21.96 28.26 19.91
CA ARG A 113 20.69 27.66 19.53
C ARG A 113 20.69 27.50 18.03
N ALA A 114 20.89 26.29 17.52
CA ALA A 114 20.41 25.97 16.18
C ALA A 114 18.91 25.72 16.31
N MET A 115 18.12 26.69 15.93
CA MET A 115 16.69 26.52 15.73
C MET A 115 16.51 26.34 14.23
N GLU A 116 16.38 25.12 13.77
CA GLU A 116 15.86 24.88 12.44
C GLU A 116 14.40 24.47 12.54
N HIS A 117 13.58 25.30 11.92
CA HIS A 117 12.18 24.97 11.70
C HIS A 117 12.14 24.20 10.38
N THR A 118 12.04 22.87 10.47
CA THR A 118 11.86 22.02 9.29
C THR A 118 10.37 21.74 9.15
N TYR A 119 9.76 22.30 8.12
CA TYR A 119 8.40 21.93 7.74
C TYR A 119 8.48 20.73 6.80
N VAL A 120 7.95 19.62 7.25
CA VAL A 120 7.74 18.46 6.39
C VAL A 120 6.28 18.46 5.97
N HIS A 121 6.02 18.90 4.75
CA HIS A 121 4.68 18.83 4.18
C HIS A 121 4.51 17.46 3.53
N HIS A 122 3.66 16.65 4.14
CA HIS A 122 3.33 15.32 3.66
C HIS A 122 2.28 15.45 2.55
N VAL A 123 2.71 15.60 1.32
CA VAL A 123 1.80 15.45 0.20
C VAL A 123 1.69 13.97 -0.14
N ALA A 124 0.69 13.32 0.43
CA ALA A 124 0.37 11.97 0.03
C ALA A 124 -0.12 11.98 -1.42
N LYS A 125 0.77 11.67 -2.36
CA LYS A 125 0.39 11.38 -3.73
C LYS A 125 -0.10 9.95 -3.78
N VAL A 126 -1.37 9.75 -3.42
CA VAL A 126 -1.99 8.43 -3.50
C VAL A 126 -2.48 8.21 -4.92
N THR A 127 -1.97 7.17 -5.57
CA THR A 127 -2.54 6.72 -6.84
C THR A 127 -3.86 6.01 -6.55
N PRO A 128 -4.99 6.47 -7.14
CA PRO A 128 -6.25 5.78 -6.98
C PRO A 128 -6.10 4.29 -7.30
N THR A 129 -6.64 3.42 -6.46
CA THR A 129 -6.53 1.97 -6.60
C THR A 129 -7.90 1.32 -6.57
N GLU A 130 -8.19 0.53 -7.58
CA GLU A 130 -9.41 -0.25 -7.69
C GLU A 130 -9.06 -1.74 -7.57
N MET A 131 -9.72 -2.45 -6.64
CA MET A 131 -9.46 -3.85 -6.36
C MET A 131 -10.71 -4.70 -6.52
N ALA A 132 -10.61 -5.78 -7.28
CA ALA A 132 -11.63 -6.83 -7.31
C ALA A 132 -11.14 -8.02 -6.48
N LEU A 133 -11.78 -8.26 -5.33
CA LEU A 133 -11.55 -9.42 -4.49
C LEU A 133 -12.46 -10.55 -4.93
N VAL A 134 -11.88 -11.52 -5.61
CA VAL A 134 -12.55 -12.69 -6.17
C VAL A 134 -12.34 -13.86 -5.20
N LEU A 135 -13.41 -14.26 -4.53
CA LEU A 135 -13.34 -15.14 -3.37
C LEU A 135 -14.08 -16.45 -3.61
N ASP A 136 -13.38 -17.53 -3.47
CA ASP A 136 -13.96 -18.88 -3.48
C ASP A 136 -14.87 -19.06 -2.27
N ILE A 137 -16.14 -19.37 -2.55
CA ILE A 137 -17.15 -19.73 -1.54
C ILE A 137 -17.70 -21.13 -1.78
N SER A 138 -16.96 -21.99 -2.50
CA SER A 138 -17.33 -23.38 -2.69
C SER A 138 -17.43 -24.14 -1.36
N SER A 139 -18.02 -25.33 -1.42
CA SER A 139 -18.26 -26.14 -0.22
C SER A 139 -16.98 -26.59 0.48
N SER A 140 -15.83 -26.65 -0.21
CA SER A 140 -14.52 -26.91 0.39
C SER A 140 -14.09 -25.85 1.40
N MET A 141 -14.51 -24.60 1.19
CA MET A 141 -14.21 -23.46 2.07
C MET A 141 -14.97 -23.49 3.43
N VAL A 142 -15.87 -24.46 3.68
CA VAL A 142 -16.75 -24.43 4.87
C VAL A 142 -15.99 -24.27 6.18
N ASP A 143 -14.86 -24.94 6.34
CA ASP A 143 -14.04 -24.89 7.55
C ASP A 143 -13.15 -23.65 7.62
N SER A 144 -12.89 -23.01 6.49
CA SER A 144 -11.96 -21.88 6.36
C SER A 144 -12.65 -20.53 6.19
N ILE A 145 -13.93 -20.50 5.83
CA ILE A 145 -14.64 -19.27 5.46
C ILE A 145 -14.64 -18.22 6.59
N GLN A 146 -14.81 -18.64 7.86
CA GLN A 146 -14.82 -17.72 8.99
C GLN A 146 -13.43 -17.08 9.19
N THR A 147 -12.39 -17.86 9.02
CA THR A 147 -11.01 -17.35 9.07
C THR A 147 -10.73 -16.36 7.95
N LEU A 148 -11.16 -16.69 6.73
CA LEU A 148 -11.05 -15.78 5.57
C LEU A 148 -11.78 -14.45 5.84
N LYS A 149 -13.02 -14.49 6.36
CA LYS A 149 -13.76 -13.26 6.74
C LYS A 149 -13.00 -12.42 7.73
N ASN A 150 -12.41 -13.02 8.76
CA ASN A 150 -11.64 -12.32 9.78
C ASN A 150 -10.37 -11.66 9.19
N ILE A 151 -9.66 -12.36 8.30
CA ILE A 151 -8.47 -11.86 7.61
C ILE A 151 -8.85 -10.65 6.74
N LEU A 152 -9.85 -10.80 5.90
CA LEU A 152 -10.32 -9.75 5.00
C LEU A 152 -10.82 -8.52 5.76
N THR A 153 -11.59 -8.73 6.85
CA THR A 153 -12.07 -7.62 7.69
C THR A 153 -10.90 -6.83 8.30
N ARG A 154 -9.86 -7.51 8.80
CA ARG A 154 -8.65 -6.82 9.29
C ARG A 154 -7.94 -6.04 8.18
N ALA A 155 -7.81 -6.62 7.00
CA ALA A 155 -7.18 -5.95 5.86
C ALA A 155 -7.99 -4.70 5.43
N VAL A 156 -9.31 -4.81 5.34
CA VAL A 156 -10.21 -3.68 5.01
C VAL A 156 -10.15 -2.58 6.09
N ASN A 157 -10.07 -2.94 7.37
CA ASN A 157 -9.91 -1.96 8.44
C ASN A 157 -8.59 -1.17 8.31
N ARG A 158 -7.50 -1.83 7.93
CA ARG A 158 -6.21 -1.16 7.64
C ARG A 158 -6.32 -0.20 6.45
N ILE A 159 -7.00 -0.63 5.38
CA ILE A 159 -7.26 0.22 4.21
C ILE A 159 -8.14 1.41 4.62
N GLU A 160 -9.21 1.19 5.37
CA GLU A 160 -10.12 2.27 5.81
C GLU A 160 -9.40 3.34 6.61
N HIS A 161 -8.50 2.95 7.51
CA HIS A 161 -7.72 3.87 8.33
C HIS A 161 -6.82 4.79 7.48
N ASN A 162 -6.24 4.25 6.41
CA ASN A 162 -5.29 4.96 5.55
C ASN A 162 -5.92 5.50 4.25
N ASN A 163 -7.23 5.29 4.04
CA ASN A 163 -7.88 5.63 2.79
C ASN A 163 -8.19 7.14 2.71
N VAL A 164 -7.22 7.91 2.23
CA VAL A 164 -7.34 9.36 2.08
C VAL A 164 -8.37 9.77 1.02
N GLN A 165 -8.92 10.97 1.18
CA GLN A 165 -9.83 11.55 0.19
C GLN A 165 -9.04 12.28 -0.91
N LEU A 166 -9.34 11.93 -2.15
CA LEU A 166 -8.83 12.59 -3.35
C LEU A 166 -10.02 13.15 -4.15
N ALA A 167 -10.07 14.45 -4.33
CA ALA A 167 -11.12 15.12 -5.10
C ALA A 167 -12.57 14.73 -4.67
N GLY A 168 -12.80 14.60 -3.37
CA GLY A 168 -14.12 14.27 -2.80
C GLY A 168 -14.49 12.78 -2.82
N ARG A 169 -13.58 11.90 -3.23
CA ARG A 169 -13.70 10.43 -3.18
C ARG A 169 -12.50 9.82 -2.48
N ARG A 170 -12.70 8.64 -1.89
CA ARG A 170 -11.59 7.91 -1.28
C ARG A 170 -10.71 7.27 -2.36
N ALA A 171 -9.40 7.21 -2.10
CA ALA A 171 -8.41 6.74 -3.05
C ALA A 171 -8.56 5.25 -3.40
N VAL A 172 -9.07 4.44 -2.47
CA VAL A 172 -9.20 3.00 -2.66
C VAL A 172 -10.67 2.61 -2.77
N SER A 173 -10.98 1.84 -3.81
CA SER A 173 -12.29 1.22 -4.01
C SER A 173 -12.13 -0.29 -4.13
N ILE A 174 -13.05 -1.03 -3.54
CA ILE A 174 -13.03 -2.50 -3.50
C ILE A 174 -14.36 -3.05 -4.01
N SER A 175 -14.33 -4.10 -4.82
CA SER A 175 -15.47 -4.97 -5.10
C SER A 175 -15.25 -6.35 -4.48
N ILE A 176 -16.33 -7.03 -4.09
CA ILE A 176 -16.32 -8.41 -3.62
C ILE A 176 -17.06 -9.26 -4.63
N VAL A 177 -16.36 -10.26 -5.17
CA VAL A 177 -16.89 -11.17 -6.19
C VAL A 177 -16.81 -12.60 -5.66
N PRO A 178 -17.81 -13.04 -4.87
CA PRO A 178 -17.88 -14.42 -4.43
C PRO A 178 -18.22 -15.33 -5.60
N PHE A 179 -17.55 -16.47 -5.71
CA PHE A 179 -17.85 -17.45 -6.74
C PHE A 179 -17.93 -18.87 -6.18
N SER A 180 -18.76 -19.69 -6.81
CA SER A 180 -18.81 -21.14 -6.64
C SER A 180 -18.95 -21.81 -8.03
N ASP A 181 -20.02 -22.50 -8.37
CA ASP A 181 -20.30 -22.93 -9.74
C ASP A 181 -20.58 -21.75 -10.68
N GLY A 182 -21.11 -20.67 -10.15
CA GLY A 182 -21.37 -19.40 -10.83
C GLY A 182 -21.18 -18.23 -9.89
N VAL A 183 -21.64 -17.07 -10.31
CA VAL A 183 -21.57 -15.81 -9.56
C VAL A 183 -22.97 -15.23 -9.41
N SER A 184 -23.37 -14.86 -8.21
CA SER A 184 -24.67 -14.25 -7.95
C SER A 184 -24.60 -12.73 -8.16
N VAL A 185 -25.59 -12.16 -8.83
CA VAL A 185 -25.76 -10.73 -9.07
C VAL A 185 -27.16 -10.28 -8.62
N ILE A 186 -27.27 -9.03 -8.15
CA ILE A 186 -28.55 -8.47 -7.74
C ILE A 186 -28.97 -7.36 -8.71
N ASN A 187 -30.22 -7.44 -9.19
CA ASN A 187 -30.84 -6.43 -10.06
C ASN A 187 -29.91 -5.95 -11.18
N PRO A 188 -29.34 -6.85 -11.99
CA PRO A 188 -28.37 -6.44 -13.00
C PRO A 188 -29.06 -5.57 -14.06
N ALA A 189 -28.75 -4.27 -14.07
CA ALA A 189 -29.36 -3.29 -14.97
C ALA A 189 -29.13 -3.66 -16.44
N TRP A 190 -27.97 -4.24 -16.75
CA TRP A 190 -27.60 -4.71 -18.08
C TRP A 190 -28.44 -5.88 -18.61
N ALA A 191 -29.12 -6.60 -17.73
CA ALA A 191 -30.02 -7.71 -18.11
C ALA A 191 -31.50 -7.35 -17.97
N ASN A 192 -31.82 -6.18 -17.44
CA ASN A 192 -33.18 -5.71 -17.20
C ASN A 192 -34.05 -6.70 -16.41
N VAL A 193 -33.47 -7.35 -15.42
CA VAL A 193 -34.14 -8.30 -14.50
C VAL A 193 -33.99 -7.83 -13.07
N THR A 194 -34.94 -8.23 -12.23
CA THR A 194 -34.95 -7.89 -10.80
C THR A 194 -34.68 -9.13 -9.95
N GLY A 195 -34.25 -8.90 -8.71
CA GLY A 195 -33.94 -9.97 -7.77
C GLY A 195 -32.50 -10.48 -7.93
N VAL A 196 -32.22 -11.58 -7.23
CA VAL A 196 -30.91 -12.25 -7.28
C VAL A 196 -30.91 -13.22 -8.45
N GLN A 197 -29.86 -13.15 -9.25
CA GLN A 197 -29.63 -13.98 -10.42
C GLN A 197 -28.34 -14.73 -10.27
N CYS A 198 -28.28 -15.97 -10.77
CA CYS A 198 -27.01 -16.67 -10.96
C CYS A 198 -26.51 -16.40 -12.38
N ALA A 199 -25.30 -15.90 -12.49
CA ALA A 199 -24.74 -15.47 -13.77
C ALA A 199 -23.61 -16.39 -14.20
N ASN A 200 -23.67 -16.85 -15.45
CA ASN A 200 -22.59 -17.58 -16.10
C ASN A 200 -21.88 -16.63 -17.08
N GLY A 201 -20.58 -16.40 -16.85
CA GLY A 201 -19.78 -15.43 -17.60
C GLY A 201 -19.24 -15.92 -18.94
N ILE A 202 -19.41 -17.19 -19.29
CA ILE A 202 -18.88 -17.76 -20.52
C ILE A 202 -19.73 -17.43 -21.76
N SER A 203 -19.09 -17.42 -22.93
CA SER A 203 -19.75 -17.37 -24.22
C SER A 203 -19.81 -18.76 -24.86
N LYS A 204 -20.85 -19.00 -25.66
CA LYS A 204 -21.07 -20.27 -26.34
C LYS A 204 -20.81 -20.14 -27.86
N ASP A 205 -20.45 -21.26 -28.49
CA ASP A 205 -20.33 -21.37 -29.93
C ASP A 205 -21.72 -21.55 -30.60
N GLU A 206 -21.72 -21.80 -31.90
CA GLU A 206 -22.95 -22.02 -32.70
C GLU A 206 -23.67 -23.32 -32.32
N ASN A 207 -22.99 -24.25 -31.68
CA ASN A 207 -23.54 -25.52 -31.21
C ASN A 207 -23.95 -25.47 -29.72
N ASP A 208 -24.06 -24.28 -29.14
CA ASP A 208 -24.39 -24.04 -27.74
C ASP A 208 -23.37 -24.62 -26.73
N LYS A 209 -22.09 -24.84 -27.18
CA LYS A 209 -21.00 -25.31 -26.35
C LYS A 209 -20.13 -24.14 -25.89
N PHE A 210 -19.50 -24.30 -24.74
CA PHE A 210 -18.48 -23.35 -24.25
C PHE A 210 -17.42 -23.09 -25.32
N SER A 211 -17.12 -21.81 -25.56
CA SER A 211 -16.02 -21.37 -26.41
C SER A 211 -15.12 -20.40 -25.65
N ALA A 212 -13.89 -20.82 -25.39
CA ALA A 212 -12.91 -20.00 -24.73
C ALA A 212 -12.57 -18.75 -25.54
N GLU A 213 -12.37 -18.89 -26.85
CA GLU A 213 -12.05 -17.78 -27.75
C GLU A 213 -13.17 -16.72 -27.78
N LYS A 214 -14.44 -17.16 -27.89
CA LYS A 214 -15.57 -16.24 -27.86
C LYS A 214 -15.72 -15.60 -26.47
N THR A 215 -15.45 -16.32 -25.40
CA THR A 215 -15.48 -15.78 -24.04
C THR A 215 -14.43 -14.69 -23.87
N VAL A 216 -13.21 -14.94 -24.32
CA VAL A 216 -12.12 -13.95 -24.28
C VAL A 216 -12.46 -12.75 -25.17
N ALA A 217 -12.94 -12.97 -26.39
CA ALA A 217 -13.33 -11.90 -27.32
C ALA A 217 -14.46 -11.02 -26.77
N ASN A 218 -15.36 -11.59 -25.98
CA ASN A 218 -16.54 -10.90 -25.44
C ASN A 218 -16.38 -10.45 -23.98
N ILE A 219 -15.19 -10.50 -23.39
CA ILE A 219 -15.01 -10.19 -21.96
C ILE A 219 -15.50 -8.80 -21.58
N ASP A 220 -15.35 -7.84 -22.48
CA ASP A 220 -15.76 -6.44 -22.33
C ASP A 220 -17.15 -6.11 -22.94
N THR A 221 -17.82 -7.08 -23.55
CA THR A 221 -19.14 -6.88 -24.18
C THR A 221 -20.26 -7.01 -23.15
N VAL A 222 -21.13 -6.03 -23.05
CA VAL A 222 -22.17 -5.91 -22.02
C VAL A 222 -23.54 -6.38 -22.46
N HIS A 223 -23.87 -6.43 -23.72
CA HIS A 223 -25.25 -6.64 -24.18
C HIS A 223 -25.58 -8.07 -24.59
N SER A 224 -26.76 -8.28 -25.11
CA SER A 224 -27.35 -9.56 -25.53
C SER A 224 -26.44 -10.43 -26.41
N GLU A 225 -25.47 -9.83 -27.10
CA GLU A 225 -24.47 -10.53 -27.90
C GLU A 225 -23.53 -11.39 -27.03
N ASN A 226 -23.32 -11.00 -25.77
CA ASN A 226 -22.49 -11.73 -24.81
C ASN A 226 -23.20 -12.98 -24.26
N LYS A 227 -24.50 -13.12 -24.45
CA LYS A 227 -25.32 -14.26 -24.01
C LYS A 227 -25.00 -14.74 -22.60
N VAL A 228 -24.82 -13.77 -21.67
CA VAL A 228 -24.66 -14.11 -20.26
C VAL A 228 -25.90 -14.89 -19.82
N GLU A 229 -25.70 -16.13 -19.43
CA GLU A 229 -26.79 -16.91 -18.88
C GLU A 229 -27.12 -16.43 -17.49
N LEU A 230 -28.35 -15.97 -17.32
CA LEU A 230 -28.92 -15.65 -16.03
C LEU A 230 -29.99 -16.68 -15.67
N LYS A 231 -29.93 -17.13 -14.44
CA LYS A 231 -30.97 -17.96 -13.84
C LYS A 231 -31.69 -17.17 -12.77
N VAL A 232 -32.99 -17.29 -12.71
CA VAL A 232 -33.79 -16.74 -11.62
C VAL A 232 -33.38 -17.42 -10.30
N GLN A 233 -33.55 -16.74 -9.19
CA GLN A 233 -33.11 -17.24 -7.87
C GLN A 233 -33.64 -18.65 -7.55
N ASP A 234 -34.89 -18.95 -7.93
CA ASP A 234 -35.51 -20.23 -7.70
C ASP A 234 -34.98 -21.37 -8.60
N ASP A 235 -34.32 -20.98 -9.72
CA ASP A 235 -33.74 -21.91 -10.69
C ASP A 235 -32.18 -21.91 -10.64
N PHE A 236 -31.59 -21.48 -9.53
CA PHE A 236 -30.14 -21.52 -9.37
C PHE A 236 -29.59 -22.93 -9.52
N TYR A 237 -28.44 -23.02 -10.21
CA TYR A 237 -27.61 -24.20 -10.10
C TYR A 237 -27.28 -24.43 -8.62
N ALA A 238 -27.21 -25.73 -8.22
CA ALA A 238 -26.86 -26.14 -6.87
C ALA A 238 -25.50 -25.59 -6.51
N GLY A 239 -25.10 -24.60 -6.17
CA GLY A 239 -23.77 -24.04 -5.92
C GLY A 239 -23.67 -22.52 -6.12
N CYS A 240 -24.72 -21.89 -6.62
CA CYS A 240 -24.75 -20.44 -6.73
C CYS A 240 -25.45 -19.84 -5.50
N SER A 241 -24.70 -19.13 -4.66
CA SER A 241 -25.22 -18.57 -3.41
C SER A 241 -26.06 -17.30 -3.66
N GLY A 242 -27.35 -17.41 -3.42
CA GLY A 242 -28.23 -16.23 -3.47
C GLY A 242 -28.00 -15.20 -2.36
N SER A 243 -27.32 -15.60 -1.27
CA SER A 243 -27.03 -14.75 -0.12
C SER A 243 -25.68 -14.03 -0.21
N SER A 244 -24.83 -14.40 -1.17
CA SER A 244 -23.49 -13.84 -1.36
C SER A 244 -23.34 -13.27 -2.78
N PRO A 245 -24.11 -12.25 -3.15
CA PRO A 245 -24.02 -11.66 -4.47
C PRO A 245 -22.76 -10.79 -4.63
N VAL A 246 -22.42 -10.50 -5.88
CA VAL A 246 -21.40 -9.51 -6.21
C VAL A 246 -21.75 -8.18 -5.57
N MET A 247 -20.81 -7.62 -4.85
CA MET A 247 -20.79 -6.23 -4.45
C MET A 247 -19.93 -5.45 -5.44
N PRO A 248 -20.50 -4.54 -6.22
CA PRO A 248 -19.75 -3.71 -7.15
C PRO A 248 -18.68 -2.86 -6.46
N LEU A 249 -17.76 -2.28 -7.24
CA LEU A 249 -16.77 -1.35 -6.73
C LEU A 249 -17.41 -0.26 -5.87
N THR A 250 -16.88 -0.07 -4.66
CA THR A 250 -17.29 1.00 -3.76
C THR A 250 -16.07 1.49 -2.95
N ASP A 251 -16.07 2.77 -2.62
CA ASP A 251 -15.12 3.35 -1.67
C ASP A 251 -15.66 3.38 -0.23
N ASN A 252 -16.85 2.84 -0.02
CA ASN A 252 -17.49 2.70 1.28
C ASN A 252 -17.06 1.39 1.97
N MET A 253 -16.04 1.45 2.80
CA MET A 253 -15.49 0.26 3.48
C MET A 253 -16.47 -0.43 4.43
N ARG A 254 -17.54 0.24 4.86
CA ARG A 254 -18.61 -0.39 5.64
C ARG A 254 -19.41 -1.40 4.80
N GLU A 255 -19.74 -1.04 3.56
CA GLU A 255 -20.40 -1.95 2.61
C GLU A 255 -19.50 -3.14 2.29
N VAL A 256 -18.19 -2.89 2.09
CA VAL A 256 -17.21 -3.96 1.86
C VAL A 256 -17.20 -4.96 3.03
N LYS A 257 -17.12 -4.47 4.26
CA LYS A 257 -17.15 -5.32 5.47
C LYS A 257 -18.44 -6.11 5.59
N GLN A 258 -19.57 -5.48 5.29
CA GLN A 258 -20.87 -6.16 5.31
C GLN A 258 -20.97 -7.26 4.24
N ALA A 259 -20.44 -7.02 3.04
CA ALA A 259 -20.38 -8.05 2.00
C ALA A 259 -19.51 -9.23 2.43
N ILE A 260 -18.36 -9.00 3.07
CA ILE A 260 -17.49 -10.03 3.62
C ILE A 260 -18.22 -10.86 4.70
N GLU A 261 -18.92 -10.19 5.62
CA GLU A 261 -19.68 -10.90 6.67
C GLU A 261 -20.78 -11.78 6.12
N ASN A 262 -21.41 -11.38 5.01
CA ASN A 262 -22.51 -12.13 4.39
C ASN A 262 -22.06 -13.30 3.52
N LEU A 263 -20.75 -13.55 3.33
CA LEU A 263 -20.27 -14.69 2.56
C LEU A 263 -20.77 -16.01 3.14
N GLN A 264 -21.33 -16.86 2.29
CA GLN A 264 -21.83 -18.18 2.64
C GLN A 264 -21.34 -19.22 1.64
N THR A 265 -20.81 -20.32 2.14
CA THR A 265 -20.27 -21.39 1.31
C THR A 265 -21.38 -22.23 0.67
N THR A 266 -21.20 -22.57 -0.61
CA THR A 266 -22.12 -23.45 -1.36
C THR A 266 -21.48 -23.93 -2.66
N GLY A 267 -21.90 -25.09 -3.15
CA GLY A 267 -21.61 -25.59 -4.50
C GLY A 267 -20.19 -26.04 -4.75
N GLY A 268 -19.84 -26.13 -6.03
CA GLY A 268 -18.53 -26.52 -6.52
C GLY A 268 -17.59 -25.33 -6.74
N THR A 269 -16.43 -25.60 -7.33
CA THR A 269 -15.40 -24.59 -7.62
C THR A 269 -15.31 -24.34 -9.13
N SER A 270 -15.51 -23.09 -9.54
CA SER A 270 -15.35 -22.62 -10.93
C SER A 270 -14.61 -21.29 -10.94
N SER A 271 -13.29 -21.33 -10.71
CA SER A 271 -12.46 -20.13 -10.58
C SER A 271 -12.45 -19.26 -11.86
N PHE A 272 -12.70 -19.87 -13.01
CA PHE A 272 -12.88 -19.14 -14.27
C PHE A 272 -14.09 -18.19 -14.22
N GLN A 273 -15.17 -18.54 -13.54
CA GLN A 273 -16.31 -17.63 -13.31
C GLN A 273 -15.89 -16.45 -12.46
N GLY A 274 -15.15 -16.73 -11.37
CA GLY A 274 -14.58 -15.67 -10.53
C GLY A 274 -13.68 -14.73 -11.31
N LEU A 275 -12.76 -15.25 -12.14
CA LEU A 275 -11.86 -14.48 -12.97
C LEU A 275 -12.62 -13.55 -13.94
N ILE A 276 -13.63 -14.09 -14.66
CA ILE A 276 -14.43 -13.33 -15.62
C ILE A 276 -15.19 -12.20 -14.92
N TRP A 277 -15.91 -12.52 -13.84
CA TRP A 277 -16.75 -11.55 -13.14
C TRP A 277 -15.93 -10.54 -12.32
N GLY A 278 -14.78 -10.95 -11.80
CA GLY A 278 -13.80 -10.05 -11.19
C GLY A 278 -13.24 -9.04 -12.18
N ALA A 279 -12.86 -9.50 -13.37
CA ALA A 279 -12.40 -8.62 -14.45
C ALA A 279 -13.48 -7.63 -14.87
N ARG A 280 -14.74 -8.06 -14.96
CA ARG A 280 -15.89 -7.21 -15.30
C ARG A 280 -16.17 -6.11 -14.28
N GLN A 281 -15.66 -6.21 -13.02
CA GLN A 281 -15.71 -5.11 -12.07
C GLN A 281 -14.72 -4.00 -12.45
N LEU A 282 -13.63 -4.33 -13.13
CA LEU A 282 -12.53 -3.42 -13.45
C LEU A 282 -12.58 -2.88 -14.88
N ILE A 283 -13.16 -3.63 -15.81
CA ILE A 283 -13.29 -3.24 -17.23
C ILE A 283 -14.21 -2.03 -17.37
N PRO A 284 -13.77 -0.94 -18.07
CA PRO A 284 -14.50 0.33 -18.11
C PRO A 284 -15.95 0.24 -18.56
N LYS A 285 -16.25 -0.56 -19.60
CA LYS A 285 -17.62 -0.74 -20.12
C LYS A 285 -18.55 -1.36 -19.08
N TRP A 286 -18.06 -2.40 -18.38
CA TRP A 286 -18.83 -3.08 -17.32
C TRP A 286 -19.03 -2.22 -16.08
N ARG A 287 -18.05 -1.39 -15.70
CA ARG A 287 -18.18 -0.49 -14.54
C ARG A 287 -19.37 0.48 -14.68
N GLN A 288 -19.66 0.92 -15.86
CA GLN A 288 -20.84 1.77 -16.12
C GLN A 288 -22.14 1.04 -15.79
N GLU A 289 -22.25 -0.22 -16.13
CA GLU A 289 -23.41 -1.06 -15.85
C GLU A 289 -23.61 -1.37 -14.35
N TRP A 290 -22.53 -1.29 -13.57
CA TRP A 290 -22.58 -1.40 -12.11
C TRP A 290 -22.82 -0.06 -11.41
N ASN A 291 -23.15 1.02 -12.16
CA ASN A 291 -23.33 2.39 -11.66
C ASN A 291 -22.09 2.95 -10.92
N TYR A 292 -20.91 2.41 -11.21
CA TYR A 292 -19.66 2.89 -10.64
C TYR A 292 -19.09 4.04 -11.48
N ARG A 293 -18.80 5.17 -10.82
CA ARG A 293 -18.13 6.30 -11.45
C ARG A 293 -16.61 6.11 -11.33
N PRO A 294 -15.88 5.90 -12.44
CA PRO A 294 -14.43 5.78 -12.38
C PRO A 294 -13.78 7.08 -11.90
N TYR A 295 -12.57 6.98 -11.39
CA TYR A 295 -11.75 8.16 -11.14
C TYR A 295 -11.45 8.90 -12.43
N ALA A 296 -11.24 10.25 -12.33
CA ALA A 296 -10.82 11.07 -13.47
C ALA A 296 -9.37 10.76 -13.93
N THR A 297 -8.55 10.18 -13.06
CA THR A 297 -7.19 9.70 -13.33
C THR A 297 -7.19 8.20 -13.52
N HIS A 298 -6.19 7.67 -14.25
CA HIS A 298 -6.03 6.22 -14.42
C HIS A 298 -5.70 5.55 -13.08
N PRO A 299 -6.61 4.78 -12.48
CA PRO A 299 -6.34 4.07 -11.24
C PRO A 299 -5.45 2.85 -11.51
N THR A 300 -4.66 2.44 -10.51
CA THR A 300 -4.08 1.10 -10.50
C THR A 300 -5.20 0.08 -10.30
N GLN A 301 -5.30 -0.90 -11.19
CA GLN A 301 -6.33 -1.93 -11.13
C GLN A 301 -5.73 -3.27 -10.74
N ARG A 302 -6.30 -3.90 -9.71
CA ARG A 302 -5.85 -5.20 -9.21
C ARG A 302 -7.01 -6.18 -9.10
N LEU A 303 -6.85 -7.35 -9.69
CA LEU A 303 -7.72 -8.49 -9.46
C LEU A 303 -6.98 -9.47 -8.54
N ILE A 304 -7.59 -9.82 -7.42
CA ILE A 304 -7.05 -10.76 -6.44
C ILE A 304 -8.01 -11.95 -6.35
N LEU A 305 -7.62 -13.10 -6.92
CA LEU A 305 -8.39 -14.32 -6.88
C LEU A 305 -7.84 -15.25 -5.81
N MET A 306 -8.69 -15.67 -4.88
CA MET A 306 -8.37 -16.65 -3.86
C MET A 306 -9.24 -17.89 -4.03
N THR A 307 -8.62 -19.09 -3.97
CA THR A 307 -9.30 -20.40 -4.00
C THR A 307 -8.56 -21.42 -3.14
N ASP A 308 -9.31 -22.36 -2.57
CA ASP A 308 -8.78 -23.55 -1.88
C ASP A 308 -8.97 -24.83 -2.69
N GLY A 309 -9.51 -24.71 -3.91
CA GLY A 309 -9.97 -25.83 -4.69
C GLY A 309 -9.40 -25.92 -6.11
N VAL A 310 -9.79 -27.03 -6.71
CA VAL A 310 -9.55 -27.35 -8.11
C VAL A 310 -10.87 -27.22 -8.85
N ASP A 311 -10.84 -26.55 -9.99
CA ASP A 311 -12.03 -26.43 -10.85
C ASP A 311 -12.53 -27.81 -11.30
N GLY A 312 -13.83 -27.98 -11.32
CA GLY A 312 -14.48 -29.19 -11.81
C GLY A 312 -14.38 -29.40 -13.34
N SER A 313 -13.77 -28.45 -14.06
CA SER A 313 -13.66 -28.46 -15.53
C SER A 313 -12.33 -27.90 -16.02
N SER A 314 -11.99 -28.13 -17.30
CA SER A 314 -10.84 -27.55 -17.99
C SER A 314 -11.02 -26.10 -18.42
N ALA A 315 -12.16 -25.48 -18.13
CA ALA A 315 -12.52 -24.16 -18.69
C ALA A 315 -11.50 -23.07 -18.37
N LEU A 316 -10.86 -23.07 -17.20
CA LEU A 316 -9.82 -22.09 -16.89
C LEU A 316 -8.58 -22.29 -17.77
N ASP A 317 -8.13 -23.54 -17.97
CA ASP A 317 -6.98 -23.83 -18.86
C ASP A 317 -7.25 -23.42 -20.31
N GLU A 318 -8.47 -23.68 -20.80
CA GLU A 318 -8.90 -23.28 -22.13
C GLU A 318 -8.92 -21.73 -22.26
N LEU A 319 -9.43 -21.01 -21.25
CA LEU A 319 -9.43 -19.55 -21.23
C LEU A 319 -8.00 -18.96 -21.17
N ILE A 320 -7.12 -19.54 -20.35
CA ILE A 320 -5.72 -19.11 -20.27
C ILE A 320 -5.05 -19.34 -21.64
N SER A 321 -5.28 -20.48 -22.25
CA SER A 321 -4.74 -20.83 -23.59
C SER A 321 -5.30 -19.94 -24.69
N ALA A 322 -6.55 -19.50 -24.56
CA ALA A 322 -7.19 -18.53 -25.46
C ALA A 322 -6.75 -17.07 -25.21
N GLY A 323 -5.90 -16.80 -24.20
CA GLY A 323 -5.29 -15.51 -23.96
C GLY A 323 -6.06 -14.56 -23.04
N ILE A 324 -6.94 -15.07 -22.16
CA ILE A 324 -7.69 -14.21 -21.24
C ILE A 324 -6.77 -13.37 -20.35
N CYS A 325 -5.70 -13.96 -19.82
CA CYS A 325 -4.77 -13.29 -18.92
C CYS A 325 -3.95 -12.22 -19.63
N ASP A 326 -3.51 -12.51 -20.87
CA ASP A 326 -2.84 -11.54 -21.74
C ASP A 326 -3.74 -10.33 -22.00
N ARG A 327 -4.99 -10.57 -22.35
CA ARG A 327 -5.95 -9.52 -22.63
C ARG A 327 -6.24 -8.66 -21.39
N LEU A 328 -6.44 -9.29 -20.22
CA LEU A 328 -6.70 -8.58 -18.97
C LEU A 328 -5.52 -7.72 -18.54
N ALA A 329 -4.30 -8.24 -18.63
CA ALA A 329 -3.11 -7.53 -18.20
C ALA A 329 -2.69 -6.44 -19.21
N ASN A 330 -2.62 -6.76 -20.50
CA ASN A 330 -1.98 -5.89 -21.48
C ASN A 330 -2.96 -4.94 -22.20
N GLU A 331 -4.23 -5.33 -22.38
CA GLU A 331 -5.26 -4.46 -22.99
C GLU A 331 -5.96 -3.60 -21.93
N PHE A 332 -6.33 -4.19 -20.78
CA PHE A 332 -7.09 -3.48 -19.75
C PHE A 332 -6.22 -2.96 -18.59
N GLY A 333 -4.93 -3.31 -18.54
CA GLY A 333 -4.02 -2.85 -17.49
C GLY A 333 -4.32 -3.40 -16.10
N ILE A 334 -4.92 -4.59 -16.01
CA ILE A 334 -5.30 -5.22 -14.75
C ILE A 334 -4.16 -6.09 -14.24
N GLN A 335 -3.65 -5.79 -13.05
CA GLN A 335 -2.68 -6.63 -12.35
C GLN A 335 -3.40 -7.86 -11.78
N LEU A 336 -2.99 -9.07 -12.21
CA LEU A 336 -3.60 -10.33 -11.79
C LEU A 336 -2.80 -10.95 -10.64
N ASN A 337 -3.45 -11.12 -9.48
CA ASN A 337 -2.86 -11.74 -8.30
C ASN A 337 -3.67 -12.98 -7.90
N PHE A 338 -2.98 -14.07 -7.55
CA PHE A 338 -3.61 -15.31 -7.17
C PHE A 338 -3.10 -15.77 -5.81
N ILE A 339 -4.04 -16.20 -4.96
CA ILE A 339 -3.76 -16.79 -3.65
C ILE A 339 -4.37 -18.19 -3.64
N GLY A 340 -3.53 -19.20 -3.62
CA GLY A 340 -3.95 -20.59 -3.41
C GLY A 340 -3.88 -20.95 -1.93
N PHE A 341 -4.91 -21.59 -1.40
CA PHE A 341 -4.90 -22.09 -0.04
C PHE A 341 -4.98 -23.62 -0.05
N ASN A 342 -3.87 -24.28 0.30
CA ASN A 342 -3.75 -25.75 0.23
C ASN A 342 -4.03 -26.35 -1.16
N ILE A 343 -3.72 -25.62 -2.24
CA ILE A 343 -3.93 -26.09 -3.61
C ILE A 343 -2.72 -26.88 -4.13
N PRO A 344 -2.93 -27.82 -5.07
CA PRO A 344 -1.84 -28.60 -5.65
C PRO A 344 -0.94 -27.76 -6.59
N ASP A 345 0.31 -28.20 -6.78
CA ASP A 345 1.34 -27.49 -7.56
C ASP A 345 0.91 -27.16 -9.00
N TYR A 346 0.21 -28.08 -9.67
CA TYR A 346 -0.24 -27.82 -11.06
C TYR A 346 -1.20 -26.62 -11.15
N ARG A 347 -1.92 -26.35 -10.06
CA ARG A 347 -2.82 -25.19 -9.96
C ARG A 347 -2.02 -23.89 -9.84
N LEU A 348 -0.94 -23.94 -9.05
CA LEU A 348 -0.01 -22.82 -8.95
C LEU A 348 0.66 -22.51 -10.29
N GLU A 349 1.06 -23.56 -11.03
CA GLU A 349 1.62 -23.42 -12.38
C GLU A 349 0.61 -22.81 -13.35
N GLN A 350 -0.67 -23.20 -13.28
CA GLN A 350 -1.75 -22.62 -14.06
C GLN A 350 -1.89 -21.12 -13.80
N PHE A 351 -1.90 -20.71 -12.52
CA PHE A 351 -1.94 -19.30 -12.14
C PHE A 351 -0.66 -18.54 -12.56
N SER A 352 0.51 -19.18 -12.47
CA SER A 352 1.78 -18.58 -12.89
C SER A 352 1.76 -18.24 -14.37
N ARG A 353 1.23 -19.12 -15.23
CA ARG A 353 1.04 -18.82 -16.66
C ARG A 353 0.20 -17.56 -16.88
N CYS A 354 -0.82 -17.36 -16.03
CA CYS A 354 -1.68 -16.20 -16.10
C CYS A 354 -0.94 -14.90 -15.70
N VAL A 355 -0.16 -14.93 -14.62
CA VAL A 355 0.62 -13.78 -14.17
C VAL A 355 1.76 -13.44 -15.15
N ASP A 356 2.39 -14.46 -15.73
CA ASP A 356 3.50 -14.29 -16.66
C ASP A 356 3.06 -13.74 -18.04
N ALA A 357 1.76 -13.71 -18.33
CA ALA A 357 1.22 -13.09 -19.54
C ALA A 357 1.37 -11.55 -19.55
N ALA A 358 1.59 -10.91 -18.41
CA ALA A 358 1.81 -9.47 -18.33
C ALA A 358 3.16 -9.07 -18.96
N LEU A 359 3.13 -8.22 -19.99
CA LEU A 359 4.32 -7.71 -20.68
C LEU A 359 4.98 -6.57 -19.91
N ASN A 360 4.18 -5.74 -19.21
CA ASN A 360 4.70 -4.68 -18.38
C ASN A 360 5.01 -5.21 -16.96
N ILE A 361 6.27 -5.04 -16.52
CA ILE A 361 6.72 -5.49 -15.21
C ILE A 361 5.95 -4.85 -14.03
N GLU A 362 5.47 -3.63 -14.20
CA GLU A 362 4.66 -2.93 -13.20
C GLU A 362 3.27 -3.55 -13.02
N LEU A 363 2.76 -4.20 -14.07
CA LEU A 363 1.48 -4.92 -14.07
C LEU A 363 1.65 -6.40 -13.71
N LYS A 364 2.88 -6.87 -13.53
CA LYS A 364 3.13 -8.26 -13.15
C LYS A 364 2.63 -8.48 -11.73
N GLY A 365 1.63 -9.35 -11.58
CA GLY A 365 1.07 -9.74 -10.31
C GLY A 365 1.90 -10.82 -9.60
N GLN A 366 1.28 -11.49 -8.64
CA GLN A 366 1.92 -12.53 -7.82
C GLN A 366 1.05 -13.78 -7.74
N VAL A 367 1.72 -14.93 -7.63
CA VAL A 367 1.09 -16.19 -7.26
C VAL A 367 1.63 -16.59 -5.89
N LEU A 368 0.75 -16.74 -4.93
CA LEU A 368 1.07 -17.00 -3.53
C LEU A 368 0.38 -18.30 -3.09
N SER A 369 1.12 -19.21 -2.47
CA SER A 369 0.61 -20.48 -1.97
C SER A 369 0.67 -20.50 -0.45
N ALA A 370 -0.50 -20.42 0.19
CA ALA A 370 -0.64 -20.51 1.63
C ALA A 370 -0.99 -21.94 2.05
N THR A 371 -0.29 -22.44 3.05
CA THR A 371 -0.52 -23.74 3.68
C THR A 371 -1.19 -23.63 5.04
N ASN A 372 -1.24 -22.43 5.59
CA ASN A 372 -1.84 -22.11 6.87
C ASN A 372 -2.46 -20.71 6.88
N THR A 373 -3.23 -20.44 7.91
CA THR A 373 -3.99 -19.18 8.05
C THR A 373 -3.10 -17.95 8.28
N GLN A 374 -1.90 -18.14 8.84
CA GLN A 374 -0.96 -17.03 9.06
C GLN A 374 -0.37 -16.57 7.73
N GLU A 375 0.06 -17.51 6.88
CA GLU A 375 0.53 -17.21 5.52
C GLU A 375 -0.58 -16.54 4.70
N LEU A 376 -1.81 -17.01 4.83
CA LEU A 376 -2.96 -16.42 4.15
C LEU A 376 -3.17 -14.94 4.57
N ASP A 377 -3.07 -14.62 5.87
CA ASP A 377 -3.17 -13.24 6.38
C ASP A 377 -2.03 -12.36 5.86
N GLU A 378 -0.81 -12.89 5.86
CA GLU A 378 0.37 -12.19 5.31
C GLU A 378 0.20 -11.89 3.82
N TYR A 379 -0.29 -12.87 3.05
CA TYR A 379 -0.49 -12.71 1.61
C TYR A 379 -1.58 -11.72 1.26
N PHE A 380 -2.72 -11.76 1.95
CA PHE A 380 -3.73 -10.71 1.78
C PHE A 380 -3.20 -9.34 2.19
N SER A 381 -2.40 -9.25 3.25
CA SER A 381 -1.76 -8.00 3.66
C SER A 381 -0.83 -7.44 2.58
N LYS A 382 -0.12 -8.32 1.86
CA LYS A 382 0.81 -7.97 0.79
C LYS A 382 0.09 -7.52 -0.49
N VAL A 383 -0.91 -8.28 -0.95
CA VAL A 383 -1.60 -7.95 -2.22
C VAL A 383 -2.58 -6.78 -2.08
N LEU A 384 -3.10 -6.55 -0.88
CA LEU A 384 -3.98 -5.42 -0.57
C LEU A 384 -3.22 -4.17 -0.14
N TYR A 385 -1.89 -4.24 -0.06
CA TYR A 385 -1.07 -3.08 0.26
C TYR A 385 -1.22 -1.99 -0.81
N VAL A 386 -1.50 -0.79 -0.37
CA VAL A 386 -1.58 0.40 -1.23
C VAL A 386 -0.36 1.26 -0.95
N ASP A 387 0.45 1.52 -1.97
CA ASP A 387 1.56 2.45 -1.88
C ASP A 387 1.03 3.88 -1.73
N TYR A 388 1.39 4.49 -0.61
CA TYR A 388 1.23 5.92 -0.42
C TYR A 388 2.58 6.56 -0.77
N ASP A 389 2.70 7.11 -1.99
CA ASP A 389 3.87 7.90 -2.37
C ASP A 389 3.88 9.17 -1.53
N THR A 390 4.81 9.25 -0.60
CA THR A 390 5.01 10.42 0.23
C THR A 390 6.11 11.29 -0.36
N THR A 391 5.74 12.38 -0.99
CA THR A 391 6.72 13.41 -1.35
C THR A 391 6.96 14.32 -0.15
N LEU A 392 8.20 14.35 0.30
CA LEU A 392 8.63 15.23 1.37
C LEU A 392 9.03 16.58 0.76
N ASN A 393 8.27 17.62 1.08
CA ASN A 393 8.67 18.99 0.77
C ASN A 393 9.29 19.63 2.02
N PHE A 394 10.58 19.87 1.97
CA PHE A 394 11.28 20.64 2.98
C PHE A 394 11.12 22.13 2.67
N GLY A 395 10.34 22.84 3.48
CA GLY A 395 10.19 24.31 3.41
C GLY A 395 11.02 24.97 4.50
N GLN A 396 11.79 25.99 4.16
CA GLN A 396 12.33 26.95 5.12
C GLN A 396 11.34 28.12 5.23
N LYS A 397 11.05 28.55 6.46
CA LYS A 397 10.29 29.77 6.73
C LYS A 397 11.24 30.93 6.96
#